data_b8b865a8a621e7086ff4450017d663c9
#
_entry.id   b8b865a8a621e7086ff4450017d663c9
#
_cell.length_a   1.000
_cell.length_b   1.000
_cell.length_c   1.000
_cell.angle_alpha   90.00
_cell.angle_beta   90.00
_cell.angle_gamma   90.00
#
_symmetry.space_group_name_H-M   'P 1'
#
loop_
_entity.id
_entity.type
_entity.pdbx_description
1 polymer ?
#
loop_
_entity_poly.entity_id
_entity_poly.type
_entity_poly.pdbx_seq_one_letter_code
_entity_poly.pdbx_strand_id
1 'polypeptide(L)'
;AFEIFTGKGTCNTCHTMSEDYALFTDEKLHNTGIGFDASMYVEPPKKKVVLAPGLVIDIDTSSYKDNSAFKDEIIPNDLGLYTVTQDPNDRWKFRTPGLRNVGITAPYMHNGTRGTLKEVVEFYNQGGIKQIGKMKNDNISPLMFPLELSEKEVDQVVEFLKTLTGSNVNELILDAKAAPIGEISLDDPNWFHDNKPKY
;
A
#
# COMPACT_ATOMS: atom_id res chain seq x y z
N ALA A 1 -17.72 -9.10 -16.98
CA ALA A 1 -16.98 -8.42 -15.91
C ALA A 1 -16.39 -9.43 -14.91
N PHE A 2 -17.21 -10.16 -14.18
CA PHE A 2 -16.77 -11.15 -13.19
C PHE A 2 -15.89 -12.25 -13.80
N GLU A 3 -16.26 -12.78 -14.97
CA GLU A 3 -15.46 -13.78 -15.70
C GLU A 3 -14.07 -13.27 -16.09
N ILE A 4 -13.93 -11.97 -16.36
CA ILE A 4 -12.60 -11.37 -16.63
C ILE A 4 -11.79 -11.33 -15.33
N PHE A 5 -12.40 -10.90 -14.23
CA PHE A 5 -11.77 -10.84 -12.92
C PHE A 5 -11.25 -12.19 -12.44
N THR A 6 -12.01 -13.27 -12.66
CA THR A 6 -11.65 -14.65 -12.26
C THR A 6 -10.86 -15.44 -13.30
N GLY A 7 -10.95 -15.04 -14.55
CA GLY A 7 -10.30 -15.70 -15.69
C GLY A 7 -9.09 -14.94 -16.19
N LYS A 8 -9.19 -14.30 -17.37
CA LYS A 8 -8.08 -13.61 -18.04
C LYS A 8 -7.36 -12.58 -17.15
N GLY A 9 -8.10 -11.86 -16.31
CA GLY A 9 -7.55 -10.87 -15.40
C GLY A 9 -6.82 -11.45 -14.20
N THR A 10 -7.00 -12.74 -13.89
CA THR A 10 -6.36 -13.45 -12.76
C THR A 10 -6.41 -12.76 -11.40
N CYS A 11 -7.27 -11.76 -11.23
CA CYS A 11 -7.36 -10.94 -10.02
C CYS A 11 -7.69 -11.78 -8.76
N ASN A 12 -8.47 -12.86 -8.94
CA ASN A 12 -8.86 -13.77 -7.88
C ASN A 12 -7.71 -14.63 -7.33
N THR A 13 -6.51 -14.58 -7.91
CA THR A 13 -5.33 -15.29 -7.37
C THR A 13 -4.84 -14.66 -6.06
N CYS A 14 -4.95 -13.34 -5.94
CA CYS A 14 -4.66 -12.59 -4.72
C CYS A 14 -5.96 -12.17 -4.00
N HIS A 15 -6.98 -11.76 -4.77
CA HIS A 15 -8.28 -11.36 -4.24
C HIS A 15 -9.24 -12.54 -4.20
N THR A 16 -8.94 -13.49 -3.31
CA THR A 16 -9.64 -14.77 -3.20
C THR A 16 -11.07 -14.63 -2.70
N MET A 17 -11.90 -15.58 -3.06
CA MET A 17 -13.29 -15.72 -2.64
C MET A 17 -13.51 -17.13 -2.12
N SER A 18 -14.30 -17.26 -1.06
CA SER A 18 -14.82 -18.53 -0.55
C SER A 18 -16.24 -18.79 -1.09
N GLU A 19 -16.76 -20.00 -0.90
CA GLU A 19 -18.14 -20.34 -1.31
C GLU A 19 -19.18 -19.52 -0.53
N ASP A 20 -18.94 -19.32 0.78
CA ASP A 20 -19.91 -18.67 1.68
C ASP A 20 -19.67 -17.17 1.85
N TYR A 21 -18.45 -16.67 1.57
CA TYR A 21 -18.09 -15.26 1.74
C TYR A 21 -16.98 -14.83 0.79
N ALA A 22 -16.91 -13.54 0.53
CA ALA A 22 -15.87 -12.95 -0.32
C ALA A 22 -15.36 -11.65 0.29
N LEU A 23 -14.20 -11.72 0.95
CA LEU A 23 -13.45 -10.54 1.40
C LEU A 23 -12.50 -10.03 0.33
N PHE A 24 -12.26 -10.83 -0.70
CA PHE A 24 -11.38 -10.51 -1.82
C PHE A 24 -9.95 -10.21 -1.36
N THR A 25 -9.39 -11.09 -0.53
CA THR A 25 -8.01 -11.07 -0.07
C THR A 25 -7.52 -12.49 0.22
N ASP A 26 -6.26 -12.76 -0.06
CA ASP A 26 -5.56 -13.99 0.32
C ASP A 26 -4.78 -13.82 1.65
N GLU A 27 -4.87 -12.64 2.27
CA GLU A 27 -4.17 -12.26 3.49
C GLU A 27 -2.63 -12.31 3.39
N LYS A 28 -2.09 -12.56 2.20
CA LYS A 28 -0.65 -12.66 1.95
C LYS A 28 -0.04 -11.31 1.58
N LEU A 29 1.28 -11.29 1.54
CA LEU A 29 2.06 -10.11 1.18
C LEU A 29 2.73 -10.32 -0.17
N HIS A 30 2.52 -9.36 -1.07
CA HIS A 30 3.03 -9.38 -2.44
C HIS A 30 3.79 -8.11 -2.78
N ASN A 31 4.84 -8.25 -3.56
CA ASN A 31 5.52 -7.12 -4.18
C ASN A 31 4.94 -6.89 -5.58
N THR A 32 4.21 -5.82 -5.76
CA THR A 32 3.62 -5.40 -7.05
C THR A 32 4.50 -4.38 -7.79
N GLY A 33 5.55 -3.90 -7.13
CA GLY A 33 6.45 -2.89 -7.65
C GLY A 33 6.15 -1.46 -7.20
N ILE A 34 5.03 -1.19 -6.53
CA ILE A 34 4.69 0.16 -6.03
C ILE A 34 5.71 0.65 -5.00
N GLY A 35 6.04 -0.18 -3.99
CA GLY A 35 7.05 0.19 -3.00
C GLY A 35 8.46 0.31 -3.60
N PHE A 36 8.77 -0.53 -4.61
CA PHE A 36 10.02 -0.38 -5.38
C PHE A 36 10.08 0.97 -6.09
N ASP A 37 9.01 1.36 -6.78
CA ASP A 37 8.90 2.65 -7.46
C ASP A 37 9.09 3.81 -6.46
N ALA A 38 8.34 3.81 -5.37
CA ALA A 38 8.42 4.82 -4.32
C ALA A 38 9.85 4.93 -3.74
N SER A 39 10.50 3.80 -3.48
CA SER A 39 11.86 3.76 -2.92
C SER A 39 12.93 4.32 -3.86
N MET A 40 12.68 4.28 -5.18
CA MET A 40 13.64 4.81 -6.16
C MET A 40 13.61 6.33 -6.28
N TYR A 41 12.53 6.98 -5.84
CA TYR A 41 12.40 8.44 -5.88
C TYR A 41 12.76 9.12 -4.55
N VAL A 42 13.04 8.36 -3.51
CA VAL A 42 13.51 8.94 -2.24
C VAL A 42 14.98 9.33 -2.40
N GLU A 43 15.26 10.60 -2.38
CA GLU A 43 16.66 11.06 -2.25
C GLU A 43 17.20 10.56 -0.89
N PRO A 44 18.39 9.96 -0.86
CA PRO A 44 18.98 9.57 0.40
C PRO A 44 19.14 10.81 1.30
N PRO A 45 18.82 10.69 2.58
CA PRO A 45 18.96 11.82 3.49
C PRO A 45 20.42 12.27 3.54
N LYS A 46 20.62 13.53 3.24
CA LYS A 46 21.94 14.17 3.31
C LYS A 46 22.04 14.95 4.61
N LYS A 47 23.05 14.68 5.42
CA LYS A 47 23.37 15.47 6.59
C LYS A 47 24.58 16.36 6.32
N LYS A 48 24.42 17.65 6.58
CA LYS A 48 25.55 18.58 6.52
C LYS A 48 26.42 18.41 7.76
N VAL A 49 27.67 18.02 7.55
CA VAL A 49 28.66 17.88 8.61
C VAL A 49 29.74 18.93 8.42
N VAL A 50 29.95 19.74 9.48
CA VAL A 50 31.03 20.72 9.52
C VAL A 50 32.29 20.02 9.99
N LEU A 51 33.27 19.84 9.11
CA LEU A 51 34.55 19.22 9.42
C LEU A 51 35.57 20.24 9.97
N ALA A 52 35.47 21.48 9.52
CA ALA A 52 36.29 22.58 9.98
C ALA A 52 35.58 23.91 9.68
N PRO A 53 36.00 25.05 10.25
CA PRO A 53 35.46 26.34 9.89
C PRO A 53 35.54 26.58 8.36
N GLY A 54 34.36 26.74 7.73
CA GLY A 54 34.23 26.90 6.27
C GLY A 54 34.28 25.64 5.44
N LEU A 55 34.48 24.45 6.04
CA LEU A 55 34.42 23.15 5.35
C LEU A 55 33.17 22.37 5.77
N VAL A 56 32.13 22.41 4.94
CA VAL A 56 30.89 21.68 5.13
C VAL A 56 30.77 20.65 4.02
N ILE A 57 30.50 19.41 4.38
CA ILE A 57 30.25 18.32 3.43
C ILE A 57 28.87 17.75 3.63
N ASP A 58 28.23 17.28 2.56
CA ASP A 58 27.00 16.52 2.60
C ASP A 58 27.34 15.03 2.67
N ILE A 59 26.93 14.36 3.74
CA ILE A 59 27.10 12.93 3.92
C ILE A 59 25.80 12.23 3.62
N ASP A 60 25.83 11.22 2.74
CA ASP A 60 24.74 10.28 2.53
C ASP A 60 24.63 9.35 3.75
N THR A 61 23.49 9.46 4.46
CA THR A 61 23.26 8.68 5.70
C THR A 61 22.51 7.37 5.44
N SER A 62 22.15 7.06 4.22
CA SER A 62 21.41 5.83 3.87
C SER A 62 22.14 4.54 4.23
N SER A 63 23.47 4.59 4.31
CA SER A 63 24.32 3.45 4.64
C SER A 63 24.54 3.21 6.15
N TYR A 64 24.11 4.17 7.00
CA TYR A 64 24.34 4.09 8.45
C TYR A 64 23.15 3.47 9.17
N LYS A 65 23.13 2.16 9.28
CA LYS A 65 22.02 1.38 9.85
C LYS A 65 21.84 1.51 11.37
N ASP A 66 22.81 2.05 12.11
CA ASP A 66 22.80 1.95 13.57
C ASP A 66 23.48 3.13 14.29
N ASN A 67 23.22 4.33 13.84
CA ASN A 67 23.83 5.49 14.52
C ASN A 67 22.80 6.30 15.31
N SER A 68 22.90 6.24 16.63
CA SER A 68 22.04 7.00 17.55
C SER A 68 22.03 8.52 17.29
N ALA A 69 23.03 9.04 16.58
CA ALA A 69 23.09 10.45 16.18
C ALA A 69 22.11 10.85 15.06
N PHE A 70 21.47 9.86 14.38
CA PHE A 70 20.53 10.07 13.27
C PHE A 70 19.10 9.61 13.59
N LYS A 71 18.78 9.36 14.87
CA LYS A 71 17.49 8.79 15.29
C LYS A 71 16.27 9.66 14.99
N ASP A 72 16.45 10.94 14.74
CA ASP A 72 15.34 11.89 14.57
C ASP A 72 14.97 12.14 13.11
N GLU A 73 15.68 11.56 12.15
CA GLU A 73 15.32 11.65 10.73
C GLU A 73 14.59 10.39 10.28
N ILE A 74 13.26 10.46 10.20
CA ILE A 74 12.44 9.45 9.55
C ILE A 74 12.80 9.48 8.07
N ILE A 75 13.59 8.49 7.63
CA ILE A 75 13.81 8.26 6.20
C ILE A 75 12.52 7.65 5.68
N PRO A 76 11.74 8.35 4.84
CA PRO A 76 10.60 7.75 4.20
C PRO A 76 11.11 6.69 3.24
N ASN A 77 11.14 5.44 3.68
CA ASN A 77 11.46 4.33 2.81
C ASN A 77 10.27 3.38 2.79
N ASP A 78 9.83 3.05 1.60
CA ASP A 78 8.66 2.23 1.35
C ASP A 78 9.06 0.76 1.17
N LEU A 79 9.83 0.22 2.13
CA LEU A 79 10.40 -1.12 2.05
C LEU A 79 9.43 -2.26 2.45
N GLY A 80 8.21 -1.90 2.90
CA GLY A 80 7.18 -2.87 3.25
C GLY A 80 7.62 -3.86 4.34
N LEU A 81 7.32 -5.15 4.15
CA LEU A 81 7.59 -6.21 5.13
C LEU A 81 9.06 -6.28 5.57
N TYR A 82 9.99 -5.89 4.71
CA TYR A 82 11.42 -5.85 5.05
C TYR A 82 11.71 -5.04 6.30
N THR A 83 10.95 -3.99 6.58
CA THR A 83 11.17 -3.16 7.79
C THR A 83 11.04 -3.94 9.08
N VAL A 84 10.28 -5.04 9.06
CA VAL A 84 10.05 -5.93 10.21
C VAL A 84 10.99 -7.14 10.17
N THR A 85 11.08 -7.81 9.02
CA THR A 85 11.81 -9.09 8.91
C THR A 85 13.30 -8.94 8.70
N GLN A 86 13.75 -7.83 8.13
CA GLN A 86 15.11 -7.59 7.65
C GLN A 86 15.58 -8.63 6.60
N ASP A 87 14.67 -9.44 6.05
CA ASP A 87 14.97 -10.34 4.94
C ASP A 87 14.91 -9.57 3.61
N PRO A 88 16.00 -9.53 2.82
CA PRO A 88 16.00 -8.87 1.51
C PRO A 88 14.92 -9.36 0.55
N ASN A 89 14.47 -10.61 0.68
CA ASN A 89 13.39 -11.17 -0.13
C ASN A 89 12.01 -10.59 0.22
N ASP A 90 11.88 -9.90 1.34
CA ASP A 90 10.63 -9.27 1.80
C ASP A 90 10.53 -7.79 1.44
N ARG A 91 11.49 -7.25 0.72
CA ARG A 91 11.44 -5.87 0.25
C ARG A 91 10.22 -5.65 -0.63
N TRP A 92 9.53 -4.52 -0.34
CA TRP A 92 8.39 -4.01 -1.11
C TRP A 92 7.17 -4.93 -1.13
N LYS A 93 7.09 -5.89 -0.19
CA LYS A 93 5.90 -6.70 0.01
C LYS A 93 4.90 -6.00 0.91
N PHE A 94 3.66 -5.88 0.42
CA PHE A 94 2.52 -5.31 1.13
C PHE A 94 1.36 -6.30 1.09
N ARG A 95 0.50 -6.23 2.10
CA ARG A 95 -0.65 -7.13 2.22
C ARG A 95 -1.67 -6.87 1.12
N THR A 96 -2.26 -7.92 0.59
CA THR A 96 -3.43 -7.84 -0.31
C THR A 96 -4.61 -7.24 0.45
N PRO A 97 -5.11 -6.04 0.09
CA PRO A 97 -6.29 -5.47 0.73
C PRO A 97 -7.56 -6.18 0.25
N GLY A 98 -8.60 -6.17 1.09
CA GLY A 98 -9.94 -6.56 0.65
C GLY A 98 -10.51 -5.55 -0.36
N LEU A 99 -11.38 -6.02 -1.28
CA LEU A 99 -11.99 -5.13 -2.28
C LEU A 99 -13.40 -4.66 -1.93
N ARG A 100 -13.94 -5.02 -0.77
CA ARG A 100 -15.24 -4.50 -0.32
C ARG A 100 -15.17 -2.98 -0.21
N ASN A 101 -16.17 -2.30 -0.79
CA ASN A 101 -16.28 -0.84 -0.84
C ASN A 101 -15.14 -0.14 -1.61
N VAL A 102 -14.34 -0.86 -2.40
CA VAL A 102 -13.20 -0.28 -3.12
C VAL A 102 -13.62 0.86 -4.06
N GLY A 103 -14.85 0.86 -4.55
CA GLY A 103 -15.38 1.93 -5.41
C GLY A 103 -15.41 3.33 -4.80
N ILE A 104 -15.28 3.44 -3.46
CA ILE A 104 -15.40 4.72 -2.72
C ILE A 104 -14.18 5.04 -1.86
N THR A 105 -13.10 4.26 -1.96
CA THR A 105 -11.92 4.39 -1.09
C THR A 105 -10.69 4.94 -1.80
N ALA A 106 -10.88 5.71 -2.87
CA ALA A 106 -9.78 6.44 -3.52
C ALA A 106 -9.10 7.41 -2.51
N PRO A 107 -7.78 7.66 -2.64
CA PRO A 107 -6.84 7.12 -3.63
C PRO A 107 -6.40 5.69 -3.33
N TYR A 108 -5.92 4.99 -4.36
CA TYR A 108 -5.58 3.56 -4.32
C TYR A 108 -4.08 3.30 -4.21
N MET A 109 -3.71 2.03 -4.03
CA MET A 109 -2.44 1.50 -3.57
C MET A 109 -2.13 1.91 -2.13
N HIS A 110 -1.19 1.22 -1.48
CA HIS A 110 -0.85 1.51 -0.08
C HIS A 110 -0.30 2.94 0.14
N ASN A 111 0.25 3.55 -0.90
CA ASN A 111 0.82 4.91 -0.89
C ASN A 111 -0.06 5.97 -1.59
N GLY A 112 -1.28 5.60 -2.01
CA GLY A 112 -2.22 6.53 -2.64
C GLY A 112 -1.84 7.03 -4.04
N THR A 113 -0.92 6.38 -4.75
CA THR A 113 -0.38 6.87 -6.03
C THR A 113 -1.31 6.70 -7.23
N ARG A 114 -2.45 6.02 -7.07
CA ARG A 114 -3.45 5.88 -8.13
C ARG A 114 -4.76 6.54 -7.71
N GLY A 115 -5.24 7.49 -8.51
CA GLY A 115 -6.45 8.26 -8.21
C GLY A 115 -7.74 7.53 -8.58
N THR A 116 -7.70 6.61 -9.52
CA THR A 116 -8.87 5.93 -10.07
C THR A 116 -8.71 4.42 -10.13
N LEU A 117 -9.84 3.69 -10.08
CA LEU A 117 -9.83 2.23 -10.29
C LEU A 117 -9.32 1.85 -11.68
N LYS A 118 -9.53 2.70 -12.69
CA LYS A 118 -9.01 2.44 -14.04
C LYS A 118 -7.48 2.42 -14.02
N GLU A 119 -6.84 3.39 -13.42
CA GLU A 119 -5.38 3.42 -13.26
C GLU A 119 -4.84 2.20 -12.50
N VAL A 120 -5.60 1.70 -11.52
CA VAL A 120 -5.25 0.47 -10.79
C VAL A 120 -5.28 -0.74 -11.70
N VAL A 121 -6.38 -0.93 -12.45
CA VAL A 121 -6.53 -2.08 -13.35
C VAL A 121 -5.50 -2.01 -14.49
N GLU A 122 -5.23 -0.84 -15.03
CA GLU A 122 -4.19 -0.62 -16.06
C GLU A 122 -2.79 -0.94 -15.52
N PHE A 123 -2.49 -0.57 -14.28
CA PHE A 123 -1.24 -0.93 -13.61
C PHE A 123 -1.05 -2.46 -13.54
N TYR A 124 -2.07 -3.20 -13.12
CA TYR A 124 -2.02 -4.67 -13.11
C TYR A 124 -2.00 -5.25 -14.52
N ASN A 125 -2.71 -4.65 -15.47
CA ASN A 125 -2.69 -5.04 -16.87
C ASN A 125 -1.28 -4.97 -17.50
N GLN A 126 -0.47 -4.01 -17.06
CA GLN A 126 0.93 -3.88 -17.46
C GLN A 126 1.89 -4.85 -16.75
N GLY A 127 1.42 -5.55 -15.71
CA GLY A 127 2.22 -6.51 -14.93
C GLY A 127 3.09 -5.86 -13.84
N GLY A 128 2.67 -4.70 -13.32
CA GLY A 128 3.36 -3.98 -12.25
C GLY A 128 4.67 -3.33 -12.68
N ILE A 129 5.48 -2.92 -11.71
CA ILE A 129 6.76 -2.25 -11.98
C ILE A 129 7.93 -3.19 -11.73
N LYS A 130 8.49 -3.70 -12.82
CA LYS A 130 9.61 -4.66 -12.83
C LYS A 130 10.97 -4.00 -12.93
N GLN A 131 11.03 -2.78 -13.47
CA GLN A 131 12.28 -2.08 -13.73
C GLN A 131 12.06 -0.57 -13.77
N ILE A 132 13.03 0.18 -13.25
CA ILE A 132 13.12 1.64 -13.38
C ILE A 132 14.53 1.99 -13.86
N GLY A 133 14.65 2.52 -15.05
CA GLY A 133 15.94 2.76 -15.68
C GLY A 133 16.75 1.47 -15.77
N LYS A 134 17.91 1.40 -15.10
CA LYS A 134 18.77 0.20 -15.04
C LYS A 134 18.50 -0.69 -13.82
N MET A 135 17.69 -0.23 -12.86
CA MET A 135 17.41 -0.96 -11.64
C MET A 135 16.26 -1.94 -11.84
N LYS A 136 16.48 -3.19 -11.44
CA LYS A 136 15.50 -4.27 -11.54
C LYS A 136 14.88 -4.56 -10.19
N ASN A 137 13.61 -4.87 -10.20
CA ASN A 137 12.86 -5.38 -9.05
C ASN A 137 12.91 -6.91 -9.08
N ASP A 138 13.99 -7.49 -8.56
CA ASP A 138 14.21 -8.94 -8.59
C ASP A 138 13.24 -9.70 -7.66
N ASN A 139 12.62 -9.00 -6.70
CA ASN A 139 11.68 -9.59 -5.74
C ASN A 139 10.20 -9.41 -6.16
N ILE A 140 9.92 -8.99 -7.40
CA ILE A 140 8.53 -8.83 -7.84
C ILE A 140 7.78 -10.16 -7.74
N SER A 141 6.51 -10.10 -7.32
CA SER A 141 5.67 -11.29 -7.25
C SER A 141 5.57 -11.97 -8.62
N PRO A 142 5.73 -13.30 -8.69
CA PRO A 142 5.56 -14.05 -9.95
C PRO A 142 4.14 -13.94 -10.52
N LEU A 143 3.17 -13.53 -9.71
CA LEU A 143 1.80 -13.25 -10.14
C LEU A 143 1.65 -11.94 -10.91
N MET A 144 2.72 -11.12 -10.96
CA MET A 144 2.74 -9.85 -11.71
C MET A 144 3.27 -10.06 -13.12
N PHE A 145 2.37 -10.20 -14.07
CA PHE A 145 2.66 -10.33 -15.51
C PHE A 145 1.61 -9.56 -16.32
N PRO A 146 1.92 -9.14 -17.56
CA PRO A 146 0.95 -8.48 -18.42
C PRO A 146 -0.27 -9.36 -18.66
N LEU A 147 -1.47 -8.80 -18.45
CA LEU A 147 -2.73 -9.52 -18.56
C LEU A 147 -3.33 -9.45 -19.97
N GLU A 148 -2.85 -8.52 -20.79
CA GLU A 148 -3.31 -8.29 -22.17
C GLU A 148 -4.81 -8.00 -22.27
N LEU A 149 -5.37 -7.35 -21.25
CA LEU A 149 -6.75 -6.88 -21.27
C LEU A 149 -6.90 -5.74 -22.28
N SER A 150 -7.91 -5.79 -23.11
CA SER A 150 -8.33 -4.66 -23.94
C SER A 150 -8.92 -3.55 -23.07
N GLU A 151 -9.00 -2.34 -23.60
CA GLU A 151 -9.59 -1.18 -22.89
C GLU A 151 -11.02 -1.49 -22.42
N LYS A 152 -11.82 -2.15 -23.24
CA LYS A 152 -13.19 -2.58 -22.88
C LYS A 152 -13.18 -3.56 -21.71
N GLU A 153 -12.24 -4.50 -21.66
CA GLU A 153 -12.14 -5.47 -20.55
C GLU A 153 -11.67 -4.78 -19.27
N VAL A 154 -10.76 -3.80 -19.35
CA VAL A 154 -10.36 -2.93 -18.24
C VAL A 154 -11.58 -2.21 -17.67
N ASP A 155 -12.36 -1.53 -18.50
CA ASP A 155 -13.58 -0.83 -18.07
C ASP A 155 -14.60 -1.80 -17.44
N GLN A 156 -14.75 -3.00 -17.97
CA GLN A 156 -15.62 -4.03 -17.40
C GLN A 156 -15.17 -4.49 -16.00
N VAL A 157 -13.86 -4.62 -15.77
CA VAL A 157 -13.34 -4.96 -14.43
C VAL A 157 -13.57 -3.79 -13.48
N VAL A 158 -13.37 -2.55 -13.91
CA VAL A 158 -13.67 -1.35 -13.11
C VAL A 158 -15.14 -1.32 -12.68
N GLU A 159 -16.07 -1.57 -13.60
CA GLU A 159 -17.51 -1.64 -13.29
C GLU A 159 -17.82 -2.77 -12.28
N PHE A 160 -17.18 -3.93 -12.42
CA PHE A 160 -17.31 -5.00 -11.42
C PHE A 160 -16.83 -4.53 -10.02
N LEU A 161 -15.67 -3.90 -9.93
CA LEU A 161 -15.13 -3.41 -8.66
C LEU A 161 -16.07 -2.40 -7.97
N LYS A 162 -16.75 -1.54 -8.73
CA LYS A 162 -17.77 -0.62 -8.21
C LYS A 162 -18.96 -1.35 -7.59
N THR A 163 -19.35 -2.51 -8.14
CA THR A 163 -20.48 -3.30 -7.58
C THR A 163 -20.18 -3.91 -6.21
N LEU A 164 -18.91 -3.92 -5.77
CA LEU A 164 -18.51 -4.41 -4.46
C LEU A 164 -18.81 -3.41 -3.33
N THR A 165 -19.45 -2.28 -3.65
CA THR A 165 -19.89 -1.28 -2.68
C THR A 165 -21.18 -1.76 -1.99
N GLY A 166 -21.17 -1.80 -0.66
CA GLY A 166 -22.31 -2.22 0.15
C GLY A 166 -23.49 -1.23 0.05
N SER A 167 -24.73 -1.74 0.07
CA SER A 167 -25.92 -0.92 0.01
C SER A 167 -26.12 0.01 1.21
N ASN A 168 -25.56 -0.36 2.37
CA ASN A 168 -25.65 0.39 3.63
C ASN A 168 -24.47 1.32 3.90
N VAL A 169 -23.56 1.49 2.94
CA VAL A 169 -22.32 2.25 3.14
C VAL A 169 -22.59 3.71 3.50
N ASN A 170 -23.63 4.31 2.93
CA ASN A 170 -24.01 5.70 3.23
C ASN A 170 -24.51 5.85 4.68
N GLU A 171 -25.24 4.89 5.19
CA GLU A 171 -25.69 4.86 6.59
C GLU A 171 -24.49 4.76 7.53
N LEU A 172 -23.55 3.86 7.26
CA LEU A 172 -22.33 3.71 8.03
C LEU A 172 -21.44 4.98 8.02
N ILE A 173 -21.38 5.68 6.89
CA ILE A 173 -20.67 6.97 6.79
C ILE A 173 -21.38 8.05 7.65
N LEU A 174 -22.71 8.09 7.63
CA LEU A 174 -23.47 9.03 8.44
C LEU A 174 -23.28 8.73 9.94
N ASP A 175 -23.34 7.48 10.34
CA ASP A 175 -23.10 7.06 11.71
C ASP A 175 -21.67 7.41 12.16
N ALA A 176 -20.67 7.13 11.33
CA ALA A 176 -19.29 7.48 11.63
C ALA A 176 -19.08 9.00 11.76
N LYS A 177 -19.78 9.82 10.94
CA LYS A 177 -19.72 11.29 11.04
C LYS A 177 -20.49 11.83 12.25
N ALA A 178 -21.52 11.13 12.69
CA ALA A 178 -22.31 11.49 13.87
C ALA A 178 -21.65 11.03 15.17
N ALA A 179 -20.69 10.11 15.10
CA ALA A 179 -19.96 9.65 16.27
C ALA A 179 -19.21 10.83 16.92
N PRO A 180 -19.31 11.03 18.24
CA PRO A 180 -18.61 12.09 18.94
C PRO A 180 -17.10 11.87 18.80
N ILE A 181 -16.45 12.75 18.06
CA ILE A 181 -15.00 12.75 17.92
C ILE A 181 -14.43 13.61 19.04
N GLY A 182 -13.67 13.02 19.96
CA GLY A 182 -12.78 13.80 20.78
C GLY A 182 -12.90 13.69 22.30
N GLU A 183 -13.96 13.16 22.87
CA GLU A 183 -13.98 12.86 24.30
C GLU A 183 -14.37 11.40 24.51
N ILE A 184 -13.38 10.58 24.83
CA ILE A 184 -13.64 9.27 25.40
C ILE A 184 -14.31 9.52 26.73
N SER A 185 -15.57 9.13 26.85
CA SER A 185 -16.28 9.21 28.11
C SER A 185 -15.49 8.44 29.16
N LEU A 186 -15.21 9.07 30.28
CA LEU A 186 -14.56 8.41 31.43
C LEU A 186 -15.40 7.23 31.94
N ASP A 187 -16.67 7.18 31.56
CA ASP A 187 -17.64 6.16 31.93
C ASP A 187 -17.79 5.05 30.88
N ASP A 188 -16.98 5.03 29.82
CA ASP A 188 -16.98 3.93 28.85
C ASP A 188 -16.44 2.66 29.52
N PRO A 189 -17.30 1.61 29.70
CA PRO A 189 -16.89 0.37 30.38
C PRO A 189 -15.79 -0.40 29.62
N ASN A 190 -15.56 -0.09 28.34
CA ASN A 190 -14.50 -0.70 27.54
C ASN A 190 -13.20 0.11 27.59
N TRP A 191 -13.19 1.26 28.28
CA TRP A 191 -12.00 2.09 28.41
C TRP A 191 -11.24 1.79 29.70
N PHE A 192 -10.05 1.25 29.57
CA PHE A 192 -9.16 1.00 30.71
C PHE A 192 -8.35 2.26 31.02
N HIS A 193 -8.69 2.98 32.09
CA HIS A 193 -8.04 4.23 32.52
C HIS A 193 -6.52 4.12 32.69
N ASP A 194 -6.03 2.91 33.00
CA ASP A 194 -4.61 2.65 33.26
C ASP A 194 -3.78 2.54 31.96
N ASN A 195 -4.45 2.40 30.83
CA ASN A 195 -3.80 2.26 29.50
C ASN A 195 -3.94 3.51 28.63
N LYS A 196 -4.10 4.70 29.21
CA LYS A 196 -4.08 5.93 28.43
C LYS A 196 -2.76 6.00 27.66
N PRO A 197 -2.77 6.14 26.34
CA PRO A 197 -1.55 6.40 25.60
C PRO A 197 -0.93 7.67 26.17
N LYS A 198 0.28 7.57 26.65
CA LYS A 198 1.08 8.75 26.98
C LYS A 198 1.56 9.32 25.64
N TYR A 199 0.87 10.35 25.18
CA TYR A 199 1.32 11.16 24.06
C TYR A 199 2.43 12.08 24.51
#